data_3a55db4f72dc62e1b308eba91f97276c
#
_entry.id   3a55db4f72dc62e1b308eba91f97276c
#
_cell.length_a   1.000
_cell.length_b   1.000
_cell.length_c   1.000
_cell.angle_alpha   90.00
_cell.angle_beta   90.00
_cell.angle_gamma   90.00
#
_symmetry.space_group_name_H-M   'P 1'
#
loop_
_entity.id
_entity.type
_entity.pdbx_description
1 polymer ?
#
loop_
_entity_poly.entity_id
_entity_poly.type
_entity_poly.pdbx_seq_one_letter_code
_entity_poly.pdbx_strand_id
1 'polypeptide(L)'
;MQINRIAVCFLFLVIMISSCRHESENADKTIFRLNLATPLTSLDPAFASDQSNTWSVNQLFSGLVQLDTTLNVRPCLAKSWEIADDRKTYTFHLRNDVFFHDDACFPNGKGRKLVAADVV
;
A
#
# COMPACT_ATOMS: atom_id res chain seq x y z
N MET A 1 1.41 56.56 -30.49
CA MET A 1 0.50 55.70 -29.73
C MET A 1 1.19 55.35 -28.40
N GLN A 2 0.90 56.11 -27.34
CA GLN A 2 1.51 55.85 -26.02
C GLN A 2 0.76 54.72 -25.37
N ILE A 3 1.40 53.57 -25.29
CA ILE A 3 0.91 52.41 -24.52
C ILE A 3 0.91 52.83 -23.06
N ASN A 4 -0.27 52.82 -22.44
CA ASN A 4 -0.44 53.26 -21.06
C ASN A 4 0.30 52.26 -20.15
N ARG A 5 1.38 52.70 -19.49
CA ARG A 5 2.24 51.85 -18.60
C ARG A 5 1.41 51.11 -17.54
N ILE A 6 0.31 51.73 -17.11
CA ILE A 6 -0.63 51.14 -16.15
C ILE A 6 -1.35 49.94 -16.77
N ALA A 7 -1.76 50.00 -18.04
CA ALA A 7 -2.44 48.93 -18.73
C ALA A 7 -1.49 47.67 -18.92
N VAL A 8 -0.21 47.94 -19.21
CA VAL A 8 0.79 46.85 -19.32
C VAL A 8 1.03 46.19 -17.98
N CYS A 9 1.15 46.94 -16.87
CA CYS A 9 1.28 46.38 -15.54
C CYS A 9 0.05 45.55 -15.13
N PHE A 10 -1.15 45.99 -15.49
CA PHE A 10 -2.38 45.27 -15.19
C PHE A 10 -2.48 43.97 -15.99
N LEU A 11 -2.06 43.98 -17.24
CA LEU A 11 -1.99 42.77 -18.08
C LEU A 11 -1.01 41.74 -17.52
N PHE A 12 0.17 42.17 -17.06
CA PHE A 12 1.16 41.33 -16.42
C PHE A 12 0.64 40.72 -15.10
N LEU A 13 -0.09 41.51 -14.31
CA LEU A 13 -0.69 41.04 -13.05
C LEU A 13 -1.75 39.95 -13.31
N VAL A 14 -2.58 40.11 -14.34
CA VAL A 14 -3.61 39.14 -14.71
C VAL A 14 -2.98 37.80 -15.18
N ILE A 15 -1.87 37.86 -15.93
CA ILE A 15 -1.14 36.66 -16.40
C ILE A 15 -0.53 35.89 -15.22
N MET A 16 0.00 36.59 -14.21
CA MET A 16 0.57 35.95 -13.01
C MET A 16 -0.48 35.25 -12.16
N ILE A 17 -1.72 35.75 -12.11
CA ILE A 17 -2.81 35.10 -11.34
C ILE A 17 -3.35 33.86 -12.06
N SER A 18 -3.21 33.74 -13.37
CA SER A 18 -3.66 32.58 -14.16
C SER A 18 -2.74 31.38 -14.09
N SER A 19 -1.54 31.50 -13.50
CA SER A 19 -0.50 30.46 -13.53
C SER A 19 -0.66 29.34 -12.50
N CYS A 20 -1.65 29.41 -11.60
CA CYS A 20 -1.85 28.36 -10.57
C CYS A 20 -3.10 27.53 -10.81
N ARG A 21 -3.23 26.91 -11.99
CA ARG A 21 -4.14 25.78 -12.15
C ARG A 21 -3.33 24.49 -12.04
N HIS A 22 -3.10 24.05 -10.81
CA HIS A 22 -2.68 22.69 -10.53
C HIS A 22 -3.93 21.80 -10.66
N GLU A 23 -4.13 21.28 -11.84
CA GLU A 23 -5.17 20.28 -12.08
C GLU A 23 -4.73 19.00 -11.36
N SER A 24 -5.42 18.67 -10.28
CA SER A 24 -5.19 17.42 -9.54
C SER A 24 -5.68 16.25 -10.41
N GLU A 25 -4.76 15.63 -11.14
CA GLU A 25 -5.00 14.43 -11.98
C GLU A 25 -5.51 13.23 -11.17
N ASN A 26 -5.66 13.38 -9.85
CA ASN A 26 -5.99 12.33 -8.89
C ASN A 26 -7.26 12.60 -8.08
N ALA A 27 -8.22 13.39 -8.58
CA ALA A 27 -9.42 13.76 -7.83
C ALA A 27 -10.27 12.54 -7.37
N ASP A 28 -10.06 11.37 -7.96
CA ASP A 28 -10.81 10.13 -7.71
C ASP A 28 -9.99 9.02 -7.02
N LYS A 29 -8.72 9.30 -6.65
CA LYS A 29 -7.85 8.31 -6.01
C LYS A 29 -7.62 8.63 -4.55
N THR A 30 -7.90 7.70 -3.67
CA THR A 30 -7.47 7.77 -2.27
C THR A 30 -5.95 7.59 -2.22
N ILE A 31 -5.23 8.67 -1.90
CA ILE A 31 -3.77 8.67 -1.84
C ILE A 31 -3.33 8.48 -0.40
N PHE A 32 -2.65 7.37 -0.12
CA PHE A 32 -1.94 7.14 1.13
C PHE A 32 -0.48 7.58 0.98
N ARG A 33 -0.01 8.46 1.88
CA ARG A 33 1.37 8.94 1.88
C ARG A 33 2.07 8.51 3.15
N LEU A 34 3.14 7.74 3.00
CA LEU A 34 4.00 7.28 4.10
C LEU A 34 5.37 7.95 3.98
N ASN A 35 5.79 8.62 5.05
CA ASN A 35 7.15 9.16 5.11
C ASN A 35 8.07 8.13 5.77
N LEU A 36 9.13 7.74 5.05
CA LEU A 36 10.12 6.77 5.51
C LEU A 36 11.44 7.46 5.79
N ALA A 37 12.11 7.03 6.86
CA ALA A 37 13.41 7.58 7.27
C ALA A 37 14.54 7.20 6.29
N THR A 38 14.41 6.04 5.62
CA THR A 38 15.39 5.53 4.64
C THR A 38 14.68 5.13 3.35
N PRO A 39 15.35 5.23 2.19
CA PRO A 39 14.79 4.76 0.91
C PRO A 39 14.46 3.27 0.94
N LEU A 40 13.41 2.87 0.23
CA LEU A 40 13.09 1.47 0.02
C LEU A 40 14.10 0.82 -0.91
N THR A 41 14.63 -0.32 -0.50
CA THR A 41 15.56 -1.14 -1.29
C THR A 41 14.88 -2.33 -1.94
N SER A 42 13.83 -2.88 -1.31
CA SER A 42 13.04 -3.98 -1.84
C SER A 42 11.62 -3.93 -1.25
N LEU A 43 10.64 -4.36 -2.05
CA LEU A 43 9.27 -4.65 -1.60
C LEU A 43 8.98 -6.15 -1.56
N ASP A 44 10.00 -6.98 -1.82
CA ASP A 44 9.89 -8.43 -1.66
C ASP A 44 9.94 -8.79 -0.16
N PRO A 45 8.91 -9.47 0.39
CA PRO A 45 8.87 -9.87 1.79
C PRO A 45 10.08 -10.69 2.25
N ALA A 46 10.67 -11.50 1.35
CA ALA A 46 11.83 -12.33 1.65
C ALA A 46 13.11 -11.50 1.92
N PHE A 47 13.15 -10.26 1.42
CA PHE A 47 14.30 -9.35 1.54
C PHE A 47 14.04 -8.13 2.44
N ALA A 48 12.90 -8.09 3.12
CA ALA A 48 12.53 -6.99 4.03
C ALA A 48 13.31 -7.09 5.35
N SER A 49 14.59 -6.71 5.34
CA SER A 49 15.51 -6.85 6.48
C SER A 49 15.65 -5.59 7.34
N ASP A 50 15.20 -4.43 6.86
CA ASP A 50 15.22 -3.16 7.59
C ASP A 50 13.80 -2.65 7.90
N GLN A 51 13.71 -1.65 8.79
CA GLN A 51 12.44 -1.13 9.28
C GLN A 51 11.57 -0.51 8.17
N SER A 52 12.17 0.25 7.25
CA SER A 52 11.44 0.91 6.17
C SER A 52 10.83 -0.10 5.21
N ASN A 53 11.60 -1.12 4.82
CA ASN A 53 11.13 -2.21 3.98
C ASN A 53 10.06 -3.04 4.68
N THR A 54 10.28 -3.42 5.96
CA THR A 54 9.31 -4.19 6.75
C THR A 54 7.99 -3.45 6.89
N TRP A 55 8.00 -2.14 7.20
CA TRP A 55 6.77 -1.36 7.30
C TRP A 55 6.03 -1.27 5.97
N SER A 56 6.75 -1.08 4.87
CA SER A 56 6.14 -1.00 3.54
C SER A 56 5.55 -2.33 3.09
N VAL A 57 6.28 -3.42 3.31
CA VAL A 57 5.81 -4.79 3.02
C VAL A 57 4.55 -5.12 3.82
N ASN A 58 4.51 -4.76 5.12
CA ASN A 58 3.33 -4.98 5.96
C ASN A 58 2.08 -4.18 5.51
N GLN A 59 2.24 -3.11 4.72
CA GLN A 59 1.10 -2.42 4.11
C GLN A 59 0.62 -3.07 2.81
N LEU A 60 1.47 -3.85 2.15
CA LEU A 60 1.19 -4.46 0.85
C LEU A 60 0.76 -5.91 0.95
N PHE A 61 1.28 -6.63 1.92
CA PHE A 61 1.08 -8.07 2.07
C PHE A 61 0.40 -8.41 3.39
N SER A 62 -0.51 -9.37 3.34
CA SER A 62 -1.17 -9.92 4.52
C SER A 62 -0.41 -11.13 5.04
N GLY A 63 -0.11 -11.15 6.34
CA GLY A 63 0.45 -12.33 7.01
C GLY A 63 -0.61 -13.32 7.47
N LEU A 64 -0.18 -14.46 8.00
CA LEU A 64 -1.10 -15.43 8.64
C LEU A 64 -1.82 -14.80 9.82
N VAL A 65 -1.12 -13.97 10.58
CA VAL A 65 -1.60 -13.19 11.71
C VAL A 65 -1.16 -11.74 11.56
N GLN A 66 -1.77 -10.84 12.30
CA GLN A 66 -1.41 -9.42 12.37
C GLN A 66 -1.41 -8.92 13.80
N LEU A 67 -0.80 -7.77 14.07
CA LEU A 67 -0.88 -7.10 15.36
C LEU A 67 -1.98 -6.04 15.33
N ASP A 68 -2.74 -5.95 16.42
CA ASP A 68 -3.65 -4.83 16.64
C ASP A 68 -2.91 -3.62 17.24
N THR A 69 -3.63 -2.52 17.45
CA THR A 69 -3.09 -1.27 18.01
C THR A 69 -2.55 -1.41 19.43
N THR A 70 -2.87 -2.50 20.12
CA THR A 70 -2.39 -2.84 21.47
C THR A 70 -1.35 -3.95 21.45
N LEU A 71 -0.81 -4.26 20.26
CA LEU A 71 0.20 -5.29 19.99
C LEU A 71 -0.25 -6.72 20.31
N ASN A 72 -1.55 -6.98 20.35
CA ASN A 72 -2.06 -8.35 20.46
C ASN A 72 -2.09 -9.02 19.08
N VAL A 73 -1.74 -10.30 19.04
CA VAL A 73 -1.82 -11.11 17.83
C VAL A 73 -3.28 -11.38 17.48
N ARG A 74 -3.67 -11.05 16.25
CA ARG A 74 -5.01 -11.23 15.70
C ARG A 74 -4.98 -12.09 14.45
N PRO A 75 -6.05 -12.84 14.16
CA PRO A 75 -6.24 -13.53 12.88
C PRO A 75 -6.14 -12.57 11.69
N CYS A 76 -5.52 -13.05 10.57
CA CYS A 76 -5.51 -12.34 9.29
C CYS A 76 -5.82 -13.33 8.16
N LEU A 77 -4.82 -13.93 7.48
CA LEU A 77 -5.06 -15.01 6.51
C LEU A 77 -5.46 -16.32 7.19
N ALA A 78 -4.95 -16.58 8.40
CA ALA A 78 -5.45 -17.65 9.25
C ALA A 78 -6.68 -17.15 10.04
N LYS A 79 -7.70 -17.98 10.15
CA LYS A 79 -8.86 -17.75 11.04
C LYS A 79 -8.57 -18.12 12.49
N SER A 80 -7.68 -19.08 12.71
CA SER A 80 -7.23 -19.56 14.03
C SER A 80 -5.91 -20.32 13.90
N TRP A 81 -5.24 -20.55 15.00
CA TRP A 81 -4.05 -21.39 15.08
C TRP A 81 -4.02 -22.15 16.40
N GLU A 82 -3.26 -23.23 16.40
CA GLU A 82 -3.01 -24.09 17.56
C GLU A 82 -1.51 -24.22 17.77
N ILE A 83 -1.10 -24.30 19.01
CA ILE A 83 0.29 -24.51 19.40
C ILE A 83 0.34 -25.85 20.13
N ALA A 84 1.11 -26.80 19.61
CA ALA A 84 1.27 -28.09 20.24
C ALA A 84 1.99 -27.96 21.60
N ASP A 85 1.88 -29.00 22.45
CA ASP A 85 2.48 -29.06 23.79
C ASP A 85 4.01 -28.93 23.75
N ASP A 86 4.63 -29.35 22.66
CA ASP A 86 6.06 -29.24 22.41
C ASP A 86 6.52 -27.79 22.17
N ARG A 87 5.56 -26.83 21.95
CA ARG A 87 5.77 -25.43 21.61
C ARG A 87 6.64 -25.18 20.37
N LYS A 88 6.80 -26.20 19.52
CA LYS A 88 7.58 -26.12 18.26
C LYS A 88 6.69 -26.27 17.05
N THR A 89 5.55 -26.93 17.20
CA THR A 89 4.60 -27.17 16.11
C THR A 89 3.45 -26.16 16.21
N TYR A 90 3.23 -25.40 15.13
CA TYR A 90 2.14 -24.45 14.98
C TYR A 90 1.27 -24.87 13.80
N THR A 91 -0.02 -25.06 14.06
CA THR A 91 -1.00 -25.40 13.02
C THR A 91 -1.91 -24.21 12.76
N PHE A 92 -1.84 -23.66 11.55
CA PHE A 92 -2.68 -22.55 11.14
C PHE A 92 -3.87 -23.03 10.29
N HIS A 93 -5.07 -22.64 10.65
CA HIS A 93 -6.29 -22.90 9.88
C HIS A 93 -6.58 -21.69 8.99
N LEU A 94 -6.38 -21.82 7.69
CA LEU A 94 -6.59 -20.71 6.76
C LEU A 94 -8.08 -20.37 6.63
N ARG A 95 -8.35 -19.11 6.35
CA ARG A 95 -9.65 -18.64 5.90
C ARG A 95 -9.95 -19.25 4.52
N ASN A 96 -11.23 -19.40 4.22
CA ASN A 96 -11.67 -19.96 2.93
C ASN A 96 -12.24 -18.94 1.96
N ASP A 97 -12.28 -17.68 2.37
CA ASP A 97 -12.81 -16.53 1.64
C ASP A 97 -11.71 -15.56 1.16
N VAL A 98 -10.45 -15.97 1.17
CA VAL A 98 -9.32 -15.17 0.71
C VAL A 98 -8.93 -15.56 -0.70
N PHE A 99 -8.79 -14.54 -1.56
CA PHE A 99 -8.38 -14.68 -2.96
C PHE A 99 -7.24 -13.72 -3.24
N PHE A 100 -6.37 -14.09 -4.17
CA PHE A 100 -5.42 -13.15 -4.75
C PHE A 100 -6.15 -12.06 -5.52
N HIS A 101 -5.53 -10.90 -5.65
CA HIS A 101 -6.02 -9.85 -6.53
C HIS A 101 -6.07 -10.32 -7.98
N ASP A 102 -7.00 -9.78 -8.76
CA ASP A 102 -7.07 -10.03 -10.19
C ASP A 102 -5.79 -9.51 -10.87
N ASP A 103 -5.13 -10.36 -11.65
CA ASP A 103 -3.91 -10.04 -12.38
C ASP A 103 -3.78 -10.91 -13.63
N ALA A 104 -3.09 -10.40 -14.64
CA ALA A 104 -2.89 -11.08 -15.92
C ALA A 104 -2.10 -12.42 -15.78
N CYS A 105 -1.38 -12.63 -14.70
CA CYS A 105 -0.69 -13.91 -14.42
C CYS A 105 -1.64 -15.06 -14.11
N PHE A 106 -2.89 -14.78 -13.73
CA PHE A 106 -3.89 -15.80 -13.43
C PHE A 106 -4.73 -16.17 -14.67
N PRO A 107 -5.27 -17.40 -14.74
CA PRO A 107 -6.19 -17.78 -15.79
C PRO A 107 -7.39 -16.82 -15.88
N ASN A 108 -7.66 -16.30 -17.08
CA ASN A 108 -8.70 -15.29 -17.35
C ASN A 108 -8.52 -13.99 -16.53
N GLY A 109 -7.32 -13.69 -16.03
CA GLY A 109 -7.03 -12.50 -15.23
C GLY A 109 -7.68 -12.51 -13.83
N LYS A 110 -8.23 -13.64 -13.38
CA LYS A 110 -8.93 -13.75 -12.10
C LYS A 110 -8.06 -14.38 -11.02
N GLY A 111 -7.90 -13.66 -9.90
CA GLY A 111 -7.19 -14.14 -8.72
C GLY A 111 -7.83 -15.42 -8.18
N ARG A 112 -7.00 -16.45 -7.97
CA ARG A 112 -7.43 -17.71 -7.38
C ARG A 112 -7.52 -17.64 -5.86
N LYS A 113 -8.19 -18.60 -5.26
CA LYS A 113 -8.24 -18.78 -3.82
C LYS A 113 -6.87 -19.09 -3.25
N LEU A 114 -6.55 -18.51 -2.08
CA LEU A 114 -5.37 -18.81 -1.28
C LEU A 114 -5.46 -20.24 -0.72
N VAL A 115 -4.37 -20.99 -0.85
CA VAL A 115 -4.23 -22.35 -0.30
C VAL A 115 -2.94 -22.49 0.52
N ALA A 116 -2.81 -23.58 1.30
CA ALA A 116 -1.66 -23.76 2.17
C ALA A 116 -0.32 -23.79 1.42
N ALA A 117 -0.30 -24.30 0.19
CA ALA A 117 0.89 -24.32 -0.67
C ALA A 117 1.40 -22.93 -1.09
N ASP A 118 0.62 -21.87 -0.86
CA ASP A 118 1.05 -20.49 -1.14
C ASP A 118 1.83 -19.88 0.03
N VAL A 119 1.85 -20.55 1.16
CA VAL A 119 2.47 -20.08 2.41
C VAL A 119 3.77 -20.82 2.74
N VAL A 120 4.00 -21.96 2.09
CA VAL A 120 5.14 -22.87 2.36
C VAL A 120 6.27 -22.65 1.35
#